data_5d0b808491ee4c15192d7e4ab24de113
#
_entry.id   5d0b808491ee4c15192d7e4ab24de113
#
_cell.length_a   1.000
_cell.length_b   1.000
_cell.length_c   1.000
_cell.angle_alpha   90.00
_cell.angle_beta   90.00
_cell.angle_gamma   90.00
#
_symmetry.space_group_name_H-M   'P 1'
#
loop_
_entity.id
_entity.type
_entity.pdbx_description
1 polymer ?
#
loop_
_entity_poly.entity_id
_entity_poly.type
_entity_poly.pdbx_seq_one_letter_code
_entity_poly.pdbx_strand_id
1 'polypeptide(L)'
;MIRFALIVASTLGFFLTAALGNFMVPLLRAFGPGQEPEASQTSQLQPDSDPDDLPPPATPTMGGLCLMVGTLAAVGVGWTAACVAEPALLGDEGLWTTRLLIALFGALAFGAVGLADDLARLRRHAPLGLRRPVRLGLEAAAAAAVQVLLAANHCLATGLVLPGLGYCELGVLAPIVWGLLLVGLAESARVADGADGVVCGSAFLGMLGLMGAMTILGWFPLGVLPAALAGALMALLLWNFPPAKLLPGSVGSLFLAGALGCVPLSIGWPGLSVPLGLPYWLEGGMVALQILVYQASKGRKQLFGTAPLHRWLEKRGRAPISIFYTFCVFAMLGVALAMQMAKIS
;
A
#
# COMPACT_ATOMS: atom_id res chain seq x y z
N MET A 1 24.24 2.21 16.40
CA MET A 1 24.50 1.29 15.29
C MET A 1 23.22 0.91 14.51
N ILE A 2 22.08 0.69 15.15
CA ILE A 2 20.79 0.40 14.44
C ILE A 2 20.43 1.47 13.41
N ARG A 3 20.66 2.76 13.68
CA ARG A 3 20.44 3.84 12.70
C ARG A 3 21.18 3.60 11.40
N PHE A 4 22.37 3.04 11.44
CA PHE A 4 23.12 2.68 10.26
C PHE A 4 22.44 1.55 9.46
N ALA A 5 21.88 0.55 10.15
CA ALA A 5 21.11 -0.53 9.51
C ALA A 5 19.88 -0.01 8.74
N LEU A 6 19.17 1.00 9.30
CA LEU A 6 18.03 1.64 8.63
C LEU A 6 18.48 2.40 7.36
N ILE A 7 19.61 3.11 7.44
CA ILE A 7 20.20 3.80 6.28
C ILE A 7 20.58 2.79 5.20
N VAL A 8 21.25 1.69 5.58
CA VAL A 8 21.60 0.60 4.65
C VAL A 8 20.34 0.01 4.00
N ALA A 9 19.32 -0.29 4.79
CA ALA A 9 18.06 -0.82 4.26
C ALA A 9 17.40 0.14 3.27
N SER A 10 17.33 1.44 3.60
CA SER A 10 16.72 2.45 2.73
C SER A 10 17.52 2.64 1.45
N THR A 11 18.84 2.75 1.52
CA THR A 11 19.70 2.94 0.34
C THR A 11 19.69 1.72 -0.57
N LEU A 12 19.76 0.50 -0.02
CA LEU A 12 19.64 -0.73 -0.80
C LEU A 12 18.24 -0.84 -1.43
N GLY A 13 17.18 -0.54 -0.69
CA GLY A 13 15.82 -0.52 -1.22
C GLY A 13 15.71 0.40 -2.43
N PHE A 14 16.29 1.61 -2.35
CA PHE A 14 16.34 2.55 -3.46
C PHE A 14 17.09 1.98 -4.66
N PHE A 15 18.37 1.61 -4.49
CA PHE A 15 19.21 1.20 -5.63
C PHE A 15 18.74 -0.10 -6.28
N LEU A 16 18.29 -1.09 -5.49
CA LEU A 16 17.78 -2.35 -6.03
C LEU A 16 16.48 -2.14 -6.81
N THR A 17 15.54 -1.36 -6.26
CA THR A 17 14.29 -1.07 -6.97
C THR A 17 14.54 -0.23 -8.22
N ALA A 18 15.47 0.74 -8.16
CA ALA A 18 15.89 1.53 -9.32
C ALA A 18 16.50 0.65 -10.42
N ALA A 19 17.43 -0.24 -10.06
CA ALA A 19 18.06 -1.16 -11.01
C ALA A 19 17.03 -2.11 -11.66
N LEU A 20 16.15 -2.70 -10.84
CA LEU A 20 15.06 -3.57 -11.32
C LEU A 20 14.09 -2.81 -12.22
N GLY A 21 13.75 -1.55 -11.91
CA GLY A 21 12.87 -0.72 -12.72
C GLY A 21 13.43 -0.48 -14.12
N ASN A 22 14.72 -0.18 -14.24
CA ASN A 22 15.39 0.01 -15.53
C ASN A 22 15.30 -1.25 -16.42
N PHE A 23 15.35 -2.43 -15.83
CA PHE A 23 15.21 -3.69 -16.54
C PHE A 23 13.74 -4.03 -16.83
N MET A 24 12.86 -3.82 -15.86
CA MET A 24 11.46 -4.23 -15.94
C MET A 24 10.62 -3.37 -16.89
N VAL A 25 10.88 -2.05 -16.96
CA VAL A 25 10.12 -1.15 -17.84
C VAL A 25 10.17 -1.58 -19.33
N PRO A 26 11.35 -1.82 -19.95
CA PRO A 26 11.41 -2.29 -21.33
C PRO A 26 10.81 -3.69 -21.48
N LEU A 27 11.01 -4.58 -20.49
CA LEU A 27 10.47 -5.93 -20.50
C LEU A 27 8.93 -5.92 -20.51
N LEU A 28 8.31 -5.15 -19.63
CA LEU A 28 6.85 -5.06 -19.55
C LEU A 28 6.25 -4.40 -20.80
N ARG A 29 6.94 -3.44 -21.40
CA ARG A 29 6.51 -2.86 -22.69
C ARG A 29 6.54 -3.86 -23.83
N ALA A 30 7.46 -4.83 -23.80
CA ALA A 30 7.57 -5.88 -24.82
C ALA A 30 6.50 -6.98 -24.68
N PHE A 31 6.01 -7.23 -23.45
CA PHE A 31 5.13 -8.39 -23.17
C PHE A 31 3.66 -8.06 -23.02
N GLY A 32 3.23 -6.81 -22.90
CA GLY A 32 1.83 -6.60 -22.61
C GLY A 32 1.23 -5.26 -22.97
N PRO A 33 -0.09 -5.26 -23.22
CA PRO A 33 -0.87 -4.05 -23.19
C PRO A 33 -0.83 -3.51 -21.75
N GLY A 34 -0.27 -2.33 -21.57
CA GLY A 34 -0.40 -1.57 -20.33
C GLY A 34 -1.85 -1.13 -20.12
N GLN A 35 -2.14 -0.45 -19.03
CA GLN A 35 -3.41 0.29 -18.91
C GLN A 35 -3.41 1.37 -20.00
N GLU A 36 -4.43 1.34 -20.86
CA GLU A 36 -4.68 2.44 -21.77
C GLU A 36 -4.95 3.69 -20.93
N PRO A 37 -4.29 4.83 -21.26
CA PRO A 37 -4.62 6.10 -20.59
C PRO A 37 -6.12 6.34 -20.75
N GLU A 38 -6.80 6.71 -19.66
CA GLU A 38 -8.26 6.97 -19.70
C GLU A 38 -8.66 8.04 -20.71
N ALA A 39 -7.74 8.94 -21.05
CA ALA A 39 -7.90 9.89 -22.15
C ALA A 39 -8.18 9.21 -23.52
N SER A 40 -7.58 8.04 -23.75
CA SER A 40 -7.82 7.29 -25.00
C SER A 40 -9.21 6.65 -25.07
N GLN A 41 -9.78 6.27 -23.92
CA GLN A 41 -11.14 5.72 -23.85
C GLN A 41 -12.20 6.80 -24.08
N THR A 42 -11.91 8.05 -23.69
CA THR A 42 -12.81 9.19 -23.93
C THR A 42 -12.71 9.70 -25.38
N SER A 43 -11.52 9.61 -25.99
CA SER A 43 -11.29 10.00 -27.39
C SER A 43 -11.93 9.05 -28.40
N GLN A 44 -12.12 7.77 -28.05
CA GLN A 44 -12.87 6.83 -28.90
C GLN A 44 -14.37 7.14 -29.00
N LEU A 45 -14.89 8.02 -28.13
CA LEU A 45 -16.26 8.49 -28.14
C LEU A 45 -16.44 9.85 -28.84
N GLN A 46 -15.36 10.48 -29.33
CA GLN A 46 -15.41 11.72 -30.09
C GLN A 46 -15.25 11.42 -31.59
N PRO A 47 -16.27 11.71 -32.42
CA PRO A 47 -16.24 11.41 -33.88
C PRO A 47 -15.23 12.25 -34.68
N ASP A 48 -14.61 13.28 -34.08
CA ASP A 48 -13.77 14.27 -34.75
C ASP A 48 -12.27 14.21 -34.34
N SER A 49 -11.78 13.06 -33.86
CA SER A 49 -10.34 12.89 -33.61
C SER A 49 -9.60 12.69 -34.94
N ASP A 50 -8.52 13.46 -35.12
CA ASP A 50 -7.65 13.41 -36.29
C ASP A 50 -7.04 11.99 -36.41
N PRO A 51 -7.04 11.36 -37.62
CA PRO A 51 -6.49 10.01 -37.81
C PRO A 51 -5.01 9.86 -37.46
N ASP A 52 -4.29 10.96 -37.35
CA ASP A 52 -2.86 10.99 -37.00
C ASP A 52 -2.57 11.08 -35.48
N ASP A 53 -3.59 11.28 -34.65
CA ASP A 53 -3.47 11.20 -33.19
C ASP A 53 -3.46 9.74 -32.73
N LEU A 54 -2.31 9.10 -32.86
CA LEU A 54 -2.06 7.79 -32.25
C LEU A 54 -2.26 7.90 -30.74
N PRO A 55 -3.11 7.04 -30.15
CA PRO A 55 -3.28 7.05 -28.70
C PRO A 55 -1.94 6.85 -28.01
N PRO A 56 -1.64 7.59 -26.94
CA PRO A 56 -0.38 7.45 -26.22
C PRO A 56 -0.19 5.98 -25.81
N PRO A 57 1.06 5.47 -25.88
CA PRO A 57 1.34 4.07 -25.57
C PRO A 57 0.85 3.74 -24.17
N ALA A 58 0.17 2.61 -24.06
CA ALA A 58 -0.37 2.13 -22.79
C ALA A 58 0.72 2.05 -21.70
N THR A 59 0.45 2.58 -20.50
CA THR A 59 1.41 2.59 -19.40
C THR A 59 1.53 1.19 -18.81
N PRO A 60 2.75 0.58 -18.77
CA PRO A 60 2.93 -0.75 -18.21
C PRO A 60 2.57 -0.76 -16.72
N THR A 61 1.94 -1.85 -16.29
CA THR A 61 1.61 -2.13 -14.89
C THR A 61 2.61 -3.14 -14.31
N MET A 62 2.46 -3.54 -13.03
CA MET A 62 3.32 -4.50 -12.30
C MET A 62 4.67 -3.94 -11.83
N GLY A 63 4.84 -2.62 -11.76
CA GLY A 63 6.01 -2.00 -11.11
C GLY A 63 6.19 -2.42 -9.65
N GLY A 64 5.12 -2.90 -9.00
CA GLY A 64 5.15 -3.46 -7.67
C GLY A 64 6.05 -4.69 -7.50
N LEU A 65 6.36 -5.43 -8.56
CA LEU A 65 7.35 -6.53 -8.49
C LEU A 65 8.75 -6.01 -8.15
N CYS A 66 9.16 -4.90 -8.77
CA CYS A 66 10.45 -4.27 -8.46
C CYS A 66 10.49 -3.82 -7.00
N LEU A 67 9.36 -3.27 -6.53
CA LEU A 67 9.20 -2.84 -5.14
C LEU A 67 9.30 -4.02 -4.16
N MET A 68 8.60 -5.13 -4.42
CA MET A 68 8.62 -6.33 -3.57
C MET A 68 10.02 -6.93 -3.47
N VAL A 69 10.66 -7.17 -4.62
CA VAL A 69 11.98 -7.82 -4.67
C VAL A 69 13.05 -6.91 -4.06
N GLY A 70 13.05 -5.62 -4.42
CA GLY A 70 13.98 -4.64 -3.86
C GLY A 70 13.84 -4.51 -2.35
N THR A 71 12.60 -4.46 -1.84
CA THR A 71 12.32 -4.38 -0.40
C THR A 71 12.75 -5.66 0.31
N LEU A 72 12.42 -6.84 -0.21
CA LEU A 72 12.78 -8.12 0.42
C LEU A 72 14.29 -8.24 0.61
N ALA A 73 15.07 -7.94 -0.42
CA ALA A 73 16.53 -7.98 -0.35
C ALA A 73 17.09 -6.92 0.61
N ALA A 74 16.54 -5.70 0.56
CA ALA A 74 16.95 -4.60 1.44
C ALA A 74 16.65 -4.87 2.92
N VAL A 75 15.49 -5.45 3.23
CA VAL A 75 15.14 -5.89 4.60
C VAL A 75 16.07 -6.99 5.07
N GLY A 76 16.37 -7.99 4.23
CA GLY A 76 17.29 -9.05 4.57
C GLY A 76 18.67 -8.53 5.00
N VAL A 77 19.27 -7.67 4.17
CA VAL A 77 20.58 -7.07 4.48
C VAL A 77 20.49 -6.08 5.66
N GLY A 78 19.46 -5.24 5.69
CA GLY A 78 19.28 -4.27 6.78
C GLY A 78 19.05 -4.95 8.14
N TRP A 79 18.28 -6.05 8.18
CA TRP A 79 18.06 -6.80 9.42
C TRP A 79 19.31 -7.53 9.88
N THR A 80 20.05 -8.17 8.99
CA THR A 80 21.34 -8.78 9.36
C THR A 80 22.31 -7.74 9.90
N ALA A 81 22.39 -6.56 9.29
CA ALA A 81 23.21 -5.46 9.80
C ALA A 81 22.73 -4.97 11.20
N ALA A 82 21.42 -4.94 11.43
CA ALA A 82 20.87 -4.60 12.75
C ALA A 82 21.21 -5.65 13.81
N CYS A 83 21.08 -6.94 13.50
CA CYS A 83 21.40 -8.04 14.41
C CYS A 83 22.92 -8.13 14.73
N VAL A 84 23.78 -7.83 13.76
CA VAL A 84 25.23 -7.72 14.00
C VAL A 84 25.54 -6.54 14.93
N ALA A 85 24.82 -5.43 14.77
CA ALA A 85 24.98 -4.25 15.59
C ALA A 85 24.45 -4.43 17.01
N GLU A 86 23.40 -5.23 17.18
CA GLU A 86 22.71 -5.49 18.45
C GLU A 86 22.22 -6.94 18.50
N PRO A 87 23.06 -7.88 18.97
CA PRO A 87 22.74 -9.31 19.02
C PRO A 87 21.49 -9.65 19.85
N ALA A 88 21.09 -8.77 20.79
CA ALA A 88 19.87 -8.92 21.58
C ALA A 88 18.59 -9.01 20.72
N LEU A 89 18.61 -8.49 19.48
CA LEU A 89 17.48 -8.58 18.55
C LEU A 89 17.19 -10.02 18.08
N LEU A 90 18.15 -10.93 18.22
CA LEU A 90 18.00 -12.36 17.95
C LEU A 90 17.45 -13.16 19.13
N GLY A 91 17.44 -12.54 20.33
CA GLY A 91 16.91 -13.16 21.55
C GLY A 91 15.39 -13.22 21.55
N ASP A 92 14.84 -14.03 22.48
CA ASP A 92 13.40 -14.21 22.64
C ASP A 92 12.72 -13.00 23.30
N GLU A 93 13.48 -12.10 23.91
CA GLU A 93 12.97 -10.87 24.52
C GLU A 93 12.40 -9.95 23.44
N GLY A 94 11.08 -9.70 23.49
CA GLY A 94 10.37 -8.82 22.56
C GLY A 94 10.04 -9.40 21.19
N LEU A 95 10.52 -10.60 20.85
CA LEU A 95 10.22 -11.32 19.59
C LEU A 95 10.46 -10.45 18.33
N TRP A 96 11.54 -9.65 18.35
CA TRP A 96 11.83 -8.67 17.29
C TRP A 96 11.88 -9.28 15.89
N THR A 97 12.67 -10.35 15.73
CA THR A 97 12.80 -11.04 14.45
C THR A 97 11.48 -11.66 14.02
N THR A 98 10.75 -12.29 14.94
CA THR A 98 9.45 -12.91 14.68
C THR A 98 8.42 -11.88 14.20
N ARG A 99 8.33 -10.73 14.88
CA ARG A 99 7.41 -9.65 14.50
C ARG A 99 7.74 -9.06 13.13
N LEU A 100 9.03 -8.86 12.83
CA LEU A 100 9.48 -8.41 11.52
C LEU A 100 9.12 -9.41 10.43
N LEU A 101 9.41 -10.70 10.64
CA LEU A 101 9.13 -11.75 9.66
C LEU A 101 7.62 -11.90 9.40
N ILE A 102 6.79 -11.81 10.44
CA ILE A 102 5.33 -11.86 10.27
C ILE A 102 4.82 -10.64 9.50
N ALA A 103 5.33 -9.44 9.81
CA ALA A 103 4.95 -8.23 9.08
C ALA A 103 5.37 -8.30 7.60
N LEU A 104 6.59 -8.75 7.34
CA LEU A 104 7.11 -8.95 5.98
C LEU A 104 6.31 -10.03 5.24
N PHE A 105 6.04 -11.17 5.89
CA PHE A 105 5.20 -12.22 5.33
C PHE A 105 3.81 -11.68 4.95
N GLY A 106 3.18 -10.90 5.83
CA GLY A 106 1.89 -10.28 5.56
C GLY A 106 1.92 -9.37 4.34
N ALA A 107 2.90 -8.46 4.26
CA ALA A 107 3.08 -7.59 3.11
C ALA A 107 3.25 -8.40 1.81
N LEU A 108 4.12 -9.44 1.83
CA LEU A 108 4.37 -10.31 0.68
C LEU A 108 3.13 -11.15 0.32
N ALA A 109 2.35 -11.63 1.29
CA ALA A 109 1.14 -12.39 1.04
C ALA A 109 0.08 -11.54 0.32
N PHE A 110 -0.16 -10.31 0.77
CA PHE A 110 -1.03 -9.38 0.06
C PHE A 110 -0.48 -9.03 -1.33
N GLY A 111 0.83 -8.80 -1.45
CA GLY A 111 1.48 -8.58 -2.74
C GLY A 111 1.35 -9.77 -3.69
N ALA A 112 1.42 -11.00 -3.19
CA ALA A 112 1.21 -12.22 -3.98
C ALA A 112 -0.23 -12.34 -4.50
N VAL A 113 -1.23 -11.93 -3.70
CA VAL A 113 -2.62 -11.82 -4.16
C VAL A 113 -2.73 -10.80 -5.30
N GLY A 114 -2.07 -9.64 -5.16
CA GLY A 114 -2.00 -8.63 -6.22
C GLY A 114 -1.31 -9.14 -7.48
N LEU A 115 -0.20 -9.90 -7.32
CA LEU A 115 0.49 -10.54 -8.43
C LEU A 115 -0.42 -11.54 -9.17
N ALA A 116 -1.19 -12.34 -8.43
CA ALA A 116 -2.15 -13.25 -9.03
C ALA A 116 -3.25 -12.50 -9.80
N ASP A 117 -3.70 -11.34 -9.30
CA ASP A 117 -4.66 -10.47 -9.97
C ASP A 117 -4.08 -9.91 -11.28
N ASP A 118 -2.86 -9.36 -11.25
CA ASP A 118 -2.19 -8.80 -12.42
C ASP A 118 -1.84 -9.88 -13.47
N LEU A 119 -1.38 -11.06 -13.04
CA LEU A 119 -1.15 -12.20 -13.93
C LEU A 119 -2.46 -12.73 -14.58
N ALA A 120 -3.56 -12.69 -13.84
CA ALA A 120 -4.86 -13.07 -14.40
C ALA A 120 -5.31 -12.10 -15.51
N ARG A 121 -5.01 -10.80 -15.37
CA ARG A 121 -5.24 -9.79 -16.41
C ARG A 121 -4.43 -10.08 -17.66
N LEU A 122 -3.14 -10.35 -17.51
CA LEU A 122 -2.24 -10.64 -18.62
C LEU A 122 -2.65 -11.92 -19.39
N ARG A 123 -2.89 -13.03 -18.66
CA ARG A 123 -3.13 -14.35 -19.27
C ARG A 123 -4.50 -14.48 -19.94
N ARG A 124 -5.52 -13.83 -19.38
CA ARG A 124 -6.92 -14.00 -19.83
C ARG A 124 -7.41 -12.89 -20.74
N HIS A 125 -6.57 -11.90 -21.06
CA HIS A 125 -7.01 -10.65 -21.69
C HIS A 125 -8.28 -10.11 -21.02
N ALA A 126 -8.42 -10.37 -19.71
CA ALA A 126 -9.58 -9.98 -18.91
C ALA A 126 -9.28 -8.66 -18.22
N PRO A 127 -9.90 -7.55 -18.61
CA PRO A 127 -9.61 -6.23 -18.04
C PRO A 127 -9.86 -6.15 -16.52
N LEU A 128 -10.63 -7.08 -15.97
CA LEU A 128 -11.06 -7.10 -14.57
C LEU A 128 -10.16 -7.94 -13.65
N GLY A 129 -9.15 -8.69 -14.16
CA GLY A 129 -8.28 -9.55 -13.34
C GLY A 129 -9.02 -10.72 -12.68
N LEU A 130 -8.72 -11.00 -11.41
CA LEU A 130 -9.40 -12.01 -10.61
C LEU A 130 -10.86 -11.62 -10.32
N ARG A 131 -11.76 -12.62 -10.27
CA ARG A 131 -13.15 -12.38 -9.82
C ARG A 131 -13.12 -11.81 -8.39
N ARG A 132 -13.90 -10.75 -8.15
CA ARG A 132 -13.95 -10.06 -6.85
C ARG A 132 -14.07 -11.00 -5.63
N PRO A 133 -14.98 -12.01 -5.59
CA PRO A 133 -15.08 -12.90 -4.42
C PRO A 133 -13.83 -13.76 -4.21
N VAL A 134 -13.14 -14.17 -5.30
CA VAL A 134 -11.90 -14.95 -5.20
C VAL A 134 -10.78 -14.09 -4.61
N ARG A 135 -10.64 -12.86 -5.07
CA ARG A 135 -9.64 -11.92 -4.57
C ARG A 135 -9.88 -11.60 -3.10
N LEU A 136 -11.11 -11.21 -2.73
CA LEU A 136 -11.47 -10.96 -1.32
C LEU A 136 -11.25 -12.18 -0.43
N GLY A 137 -11.52 -13.39 -0.93
CA GLY A 137 -11.22 -14.64 -0.22
C GLY A 137 -9.73 -14.85 0.01
N LEU A 138 -8.88 -14.54 -0.98
CA LEU A 138 -7.42 -14.63 -0.86
C LEU A 138 -6.85 -13.56 0.10
N GLU A 139 -7.37 -12.33 0.03
CA GLU A 139 -6.99 -11.25 0.96
C GLU A 139 -7.40 -11.60 2.41
N ALA A 140 -8.60 -12.12 2.61
CA ALA A 140 -9.06 -12.58 3.91
C ALA A 140 -8.22 -13.75 4.44
N ALA A 141 -7.81 -14.69 3.56
CA ALA A 141 -6.91 -15.78 3.93
C ALA A 141 -5.52 -15.26 4.32
N ALA A 142 -4.96 -14.28 3.59
CA ALA A 142 -3.71 -13.64 3.94
C ALA A 142 -3.81 -12.91 5.30
N ALA A 143 -4.88 -12.16 5.52
CA ALA A 143 -5.15 -11.48 6.79
C ALA A 143 -5.28 -12.48 7.95
N ALA A 144 -5.99 -13.57 7.76
CA ALA A 144 -6.14 -14.63 8.76
C ALA A 144 -4.79 -15.31 9.06
N ALA A 145 -3.98 -15.62 8.05
CA ALA A 145 -2.66 -16.22 8.24
C ALA A 145 -1.73 -15.35 9.09
N VAL A 146 -1.69 -14.04 8.83
CA VAL A 146 -0.92 -13.08 9.66
C VAL A 146 -1.39 -13.10 11.10
N GLN A 147 -2.69 -13.08 11.34
CA GLN A 147 -3.26 -13.06 12.69
C GLN A 147 -3.03 -14.37 13.44
N VAL A 148 -3.12 -15.52 12.75
CA VAL A 148 -2.78 -16.83 13.32
C VAL A 148 -1.32 -16.88 13.73
N LEU A 149 -0.41 -16.38 12.89
CA LEU A 149 1.02 -16.31 13.22
C LEU A 149 1.29 -15.39 14.42
N LEU A 150 0.63 -14.23 14.50
CA LEU A 150 0.74 -13.33 15.65
C LEU A 150 0.16 -13.96 16.92
N ALA A 151 -0.98 -14.64 16.83
CA ALA A 151 -1.61 -15.32 17.96
C ALA A 151 -0.75 -16.48 18.47
N ALA A 152 -0.19 -17.30 17.57
CA ALA A 152 0.69 -18.42 17.91
C ALA A 152 1.98 -17.95 18.64
N ASN A 153 2.42 -16.72 18.39
CA ASN A 153 3.57 -16.13 19.06
C ASN A 153 3.18 -15.15 20.19
N HIS A 154 1.92 -15.16 20.64
CA HIS A 154 1.40 -14.27 21.69
C HIS A 154 1.62 -12.78 21.42
N CYS A 155 1.65 -12.39 20.14
CA CYS A 155 1.89 -11.03 19.68
C CYS A 155 0.64 -10.32 19.14
N LEU A 156 -0.52 -11.01 19.09
CA LEU A 156 -1.74 -10.44 18.56
C LEU A 156 -2.32 -9.40 19.52
N ALA A 157 -2.53 -8.18 19.01
CA ALA A 157 -3.20 -7.13 19.78
C ALA A 157 -4.68 -7.47 19.99
N THR A 158 -5.14 -7.44 21.25
CA THR A 158 -6.54 -7.69 21.65
C THR A 158 -7.35 -6.42 21.81
N GLY A 159 -6.72 -5.25 21.74
CA GLY A 159 -7.37 -3.96 21.92
C GLY A 159 -6.82 -2.86 21.01
N LEU A 160 -7.48 -1.73 21.07
CA LEU A 160 -7.21 -0.54 20.26
C LEU A 160 -7.06 0.67 21.18
N VAL A 161 -5.99 1.44 20.99
CA VAL A 161 -5.85 2.77 21.64
C VAL A 161 -6.59 3.79 20.78
N LEU A 162 -7.61 4.40 21.36
CA LEU A 162 -8.38 5.47 20.73
C LEU A 162 -7.96 6.82 21.32
N PRO A 163 -7.58 7.81 20.49
CA PRO A 163 -7.23 9.15 20.98
C PRO A 163 -8.41 9.74 21.77
N GLY A 164 -8.15 10.15 23.02
CA GLY A 164 -9.16 10.77 23.88
C GLY A 164 -10.11 9.80 24.61
N LEU A 165 -10.21 8.54 24.22
CA LEU A 165 -11.05 7.52 24.86
C LEU A 165 -10.24 6.47 25.63
N GLY A 166 -8.91 6.44 25.43
CA GLY A 166 -8.03 5.46 26.05
C GLY A 166 -7.99 4.10 25.36
N TYR A 167 -7.57 3.06 26.10
CA TYR A 167 -7.49 1.70 25.59
C TYR A 167 -8.88 1.04 25.61
N CYS A 168 -9.31 0.55 24.44
CA CYS A 168 -10.54 -0.20 24.26
C CYS A 168 -10.20 -1.67 23.99
N GLU A 169 -10.57 -2.56 24.89
CA GLU A 169 -10.37 -4.00 24.72
C GLU A 169 -11.47 -4.59 23.82
N LEU A 170 -11.07 -5.18 22.73
CA LEU A 170 -11.96 -5.85 21.76
C LEU A 170 -12.12 -7.36 22.06
N GLY A 171 -11.19 -7.93 22.84
CA GLY A 171 -11.19 -9.34 23.20
C GLY A 171 -11.30 -10.25 21.96
N VAL A 172 -12.32 -11.12 21.97
CA VAL A 172 -12.57 -12.11 20.90
C VAL A 172 -12.93 -11.46 19.55
N LEU A 173 -13.39 -10.22 19.53
CA LEU A 173 -13.71 -9.49 18.30
C LEU A 173 -12.48 -8.91 17.58
N ALA A 174 -11.34 -8.81 18.27
CA ALA A 174 -10.12 -8.24 17.71
C ALA A 174 -9.71 -8.87 16.36
N PRO A 175 -9.66 -10.20 16.17
CA PRO A 175 -9.29 -10.79 14.88
C PRO A 175 -10.23 -10.40 13.74
N ILE A 176 -11.52 -10.25 14.02
CA ILE A 176 -12.50 -9.85 13.00
C ILE A 176 -12.24 -8.39 12.60
N VAL A 177 -12.04 -7.51 13.57
CA VAL A 177 -11.78 -6.08 13.33
C VAL A 177 -10.49 -5.90 12.55
N TRP A 178 -9.41 -6.61 12.94
CA TRP A 178 -8.12 -6.53 12.23
C TRP A 178 -8.18 -7.14 10.83
N GLY A 179 -8.93 -8.23 10.65
CA GLY A 179 -9.18 -8.80 9.33
C GLY A 179 -9.89 -7.82 8.40
N LEU A 180 -10.96 -7.17 8.88
CA LEU A 180 -11.68 -6.14 8.13
C LEU A 180 -10.81 -4.92 7.84
N LEU A 181 -9.96 -4.50 8.78
CA LEU A 181 -9.02 -3.40 8.60
C LEU A 181 -8.01 -3.72 7.50
N LEU A 182 -7.39 -4.90 7.52
CA LEU A 182 -6.38 -5.31 6.54
C LEU A 182 -6.99 -5.42 5.12
N VAL A 183 -8.12 -6.12 4.98
CA VAL A 183 -8.81 -6.28 3.68
C VAL A 183 -9.38 -4.94 3.20
N GLY A 184 -9.95 -4.14 4.10
CA GLY A 184 -10.45 -2.81 3.76
C GLY A 184 -9.35 -1.87 3.27
N LEU A 185 -8.17 -1.90 3.92
CA LEU A 185 -7.01 -1.11 3.49
C LEU A 185 -6.48 -1.59 2.13
N ALA A 186 -6.42 -2.90 1.90
CA ALA A 186 -5.99 -3.51 0.65
C ALA A 186 -6.90 -3.10 -0.52
N GLU A 187 -8.21 -3.27 -0.38
CA GLU A 187 -9.18 -2.85 -1.40
C GLU A 187 -9.18 -1.33 -1.63
N SER A 188 -8.97 -0.53 -0.58
CA SER A 188 -8.87 0.93 -0.68
C SER A 188 -7.62 1.37 -1.42
N ALA A 189 -6.47 0.76 -1.15
CA ALA A 189 -5.21 1.06 -1.87
C ALA A 189 -5.29 0.66 -3.35
N ARG A 190 -5.98 -0.45 -3.65
CA ARG A 190 -6.22 -0.87 -5.04
C ARG A 190 -7.10 0.13 -5.80
N VAL A 191 -8.08 0.72 -5.15
CA VAL A 191 -8.91 1.78 -5.75
C VAL A 191 -8.07 3.04 -6.03
N ALA A 192 -7.12 3.37 -5.14
CA ALA A 192 -6.22 4.51 -5.30
C ALA A 192 -5.18 4.33 -6.41
N ASP A 193 -4.94 3.10 -6.89
CA ASP A 193 -3.97 2.77 -7.95
C ASP A 193 -4.39 3.30 -9.36
N GLY A 194 -5.55 3.90 -9.46
CA GLY A 194 -6.01 4.55 -10.69
C GLY A 194 -5.38 5.91 -10.98
N ALA A 195 -4.65 6.51 -10.05
CA ALA A 195 -4.05 7.85 -10.21
C ALA A 195 -2.53 7.81 -10.10
N ASP A 196 -1.86 8.52 -11.03
CA ASP A 196 -0.41 8.59 -11.12
C ASP A 196 0.23 9.06 -9.81
N GLY A 197 1.15 8.26 -9.27
CA GLY A 197 1.94 8.59 -8.08
C GLY A 197 1.19 8.50 -6.75
N VAL A 198 -0.14 8.52 -6.73
CA VAL A 198 -0.95 8.63 -5.51
C VAL A 198 -0.65 7.50 -4.53
N VAL A 199 -0.67 6.25 -4.99
CA VAL A 199 -0.37 5.09 -4.13
C VAL A 199 1.05 5.15 -3.59
N CYS A 200 2.03 5.35 -4.47
CA CYS A 200 3.44 5.34 -4.08
C CYS A 200 3.82 6.52 -3.19
N GLY A 201 3.34 7.74 -3.52
CA GLY A 201 3.62 8.94 -2.74
C GLY A 201 2.97 8.90 -1.35
N SER A 202 1.72 8.44 -1.28
CA SER A 202 1.02 8.26 -0.01
C SER A 202 1.67 7.20 0.87
N ALA A 203 2.06 6.05 0.29
CA ALA A 203 2.79 5.01 1.01
C ALA A 203 4.16 5.49 1.48
N PHE A 204 4.90 6.23 0.66
CA PHE A 204 6.20 6.79 1.05
C PHE A 204 6.09 7.63 2.33
N LEU A 205 5.16 8.58 2.35
CA LEU A 205 4.89 9.39 3.53
C LEU A 205 4.40 8.54 4.71
N GLY A 206 3.53 7.57 4.46
CA GLY A 206 3.05 6.62 5.46
C GLY A 206 4.18 5.82 6.11
N MET A 207 5.16 5.34 5.32
CA MET A 207 6.34 4.61 5.85
C MET A 207 7.24 5.51 6.69
N LEU A 208 7.46 6.77 6.29
CA LEU A 208 8.20 7.74 7.12
C LEU A 208 7.47 8.02 8.43
N GLY A 209 6.14 8.21 8.37
CA GLY A 209 5.31 8.38 9.56
C GLY A 209 5.33 7.17 10.48
N LEU A 210 5.29 5.96 9.91
CA LEU A 210 5.38 4.72 10.66
C LEU A 210 6.74 4.60 11.39
N MET A 211 7.85 4.90 10.72
CA MET A 211 9.18 4.96 11.35
C MET A 211 9.21 5.95 12.53
N GLY A 212 8.61 7.12 12.36
CA GLY A 212 8.49 8.12 13.42
C GLY A 212 7.66 7.61 14.60
N ALA A 213 6.50 7.03 14.37
CA ALA A 213 5.65 6.45 15.41
C ALA A 213 6.35 5.29 16.13
N MET A 214 7.01 4.40 15.39
CA MET A 214 7.79 3.29 15.98
C MET A 214 8.96 3.78 16.85
N THR A 215 9.56 4.92 16.51
CA THR A 215 10.61 5.53 17.32
C THR A 215 10.06 6.02 18.66
N ILE A 216 8.86 6.61 18.67
CA ILE A 216 8.19 7.09 19.88
C ILE A 216 7.77 5.91 20.76
N LEU A 217 7.24 4.85 20.15
CA LEU A 217 6.74 3.64 20.82
C LEU A 217 7.84 2.66 21.28
N GLY A 218 9.12 2.96 21.02
CA GLY A 218 10.23 2.09 21.39
C GLY A 218 10.48 0.90 20.43
N TRP A 219 9.77 0.84 19.29
CA TRP A 219 9.93 -0.22 18.29
C TRP A 219 10.92 0.14 17.18
N PHE A 220 11.86 1.03 17.44
CA PHE A 220 12.81 1.57 16.47
C PHE A 220 13.55 0.51 15.62
N PRO A 221 14.01 -0.65 16.16
CA PRO A 221 14.69 -1.66 15.36
C PRO A 221 13.84 -2.23 14.23
N LEU A 222 12.53 -2.42 14.44
CA LEU A 222 11.61 -2.90 13.40
C LEU A 222 11.38 -1.89 12.27
N GLY A 223 11.85 -0.65 12.44
CA GLY A 223 11.87 0.38 11.39
C GLY A 223 12.66 0.02 10.14
N VAL A 224 13.41 -1.10 10.14
CA VAL A 224 14.15 -1.61 8.98
C VAL A 224 13.20 -1.87 7.79
N LEU A 225 12.03 -2.47 8.03
CA LEU A 225 11.06 -2.74 6.96
C LEU A 225 10.46 -1.45 6.36
N PRO A 226 9.90 -0.52 7.15
CA PRO A 226 9.45 0.76 6.59
C PRO A 226 10.57 1.59 5.96
N ALA A 227 11.81 1.52 6.48
CA ALA A 227 12.96 2.22 5.88
C ALA A 227 13.31 1.66 4.50
N ALA A 228 13.39 0.33 4.36
CA ALA A 228 13.60 -0.33 3.07
C ALA A 228 12.51 0.03 2.06
N LEU A 229 11.24 0.00 2.52
CA LEU A 229 10.09 0.40 1.70
C LEU A 229 10.14 1.87 1.29
N ALA A 230 10.48 2.78 2.19
CA ALA A 230 10.62 4.20 1.85
C ALA A 230 11.68 4.41 0.77
N GLY A 231 12.83 3.76 0.87
CA GLY A 231 13.85 3.80 -0.19
C GLY A 231 13.35 3.25 -1.52
N ALA A 232 12.74 2.07 -1.49
CA ALA A 232 12.20 1.41 -2.68
C ALA A 232 11.07 2.23 -3.35
N LEU A 233 10.20 2.86 -2.55
CA LEU A 233 9.14 3.76 -3.04
C LEU A 233 9.69 5.02 -3.69
N MET A 234 10.74 5.62 -3.10
CA MET A 234 11.42 6.76 -3.71
C MET A 234 11.96 6.40 -5.10
N ALA A 235 12.53 5.21 -5.25
CA ALA A 235 12.99 4.71 -6.55
C ALA A 235 11.81 4.49 -7.51
N LEU A 236 10.72 3.85 -7.07
CA LEU A 236 9.57 3.60 -7.94
C LEU A 236 8.90 4.91 -8.38
N LEU A 237 8.89 5.94 -7.52
CA LEU A 237 8.37 7.27 -7.87
C LEU A 237 9.10 7.93 -9.03
N LEU A 238 10.34 7.56 -9.34
CA LEU A 238 11.04 8.06 -10.55
C LEU A 238 10.30 7.70 -11.85
N TRP A 239 9.53 6.62 -11.84
CA TRP A 239 8.71 6.19 -12.98
C TRP A 239 7.21 6.39 -12.78
N ASN A 240 6.76 6.43 -11.53
CA ASN A 240 5.34 6.55 -11.20
C ASN A 240 4.87 7.99 -10.96
N PHE A 241 5.81 8.95 -10.86
CA PHE A 241 5.47 10.38 -10.74
C PHE A 241 4.72 10.88 -11.99
N PRO A 242 3.68 11.74 -11.84
CA PRO A 242 2.90 12.24 -12.96
C PRO A 242 3.72 13.02 -14.00
N PRO A 243 3.66 12.70 -15.30
CA PRO A 243 2.93 11.59 -15.92
C PRO A 243 3.65 10.25 -15.74
N ALA A 244 2.92 9.22 -15.27
CA ALA A 244 3.52 7.95 -14.94
C ALA A 244 4.02 7.18 -16.17
N LYS A 245 5.22 6.60 -16.06
CA LYS A 245 5.84 5.72 -17.05
C LYS A 245 5.73 4.25 -16.68
N LEU A 246 5.39 3.96 -15.41
CA LEU A 246 5.21 2.64 -14.83
C LEU A 246 4.23 2.76 -13.66
N LEU A 247 3.20 1.92 -13.65
CA LEU A 247 2.23 1.85 -12.55
C LEU A 247 2.59 0.71 -11.61
N PRO A 248 2.36 0.88 -10.28
CA PRO A 248 2.59 -0.19 -9.31
C PRO A 248 1.76 -1.44 -9.58
N GLY A 249 0.55 -1.29 -10.09
CA GLY A 249 -0.40 -2.38 -10.32
C GLY A 249 -0.97 -2.97 -9.03
N SER A 250 -1.85 -3.96 -9.17
CA SER A 250 -2.43 -4.64 -7.99
C SER A 250 -1.38 -5.26 -7.10
N VAL A 251 -0.28 -5.76 -7.68
CA VAL A 251 0.86 -6.29 -6.91
C VAL A 251 1.46 -5.24 -5.98
N GLY A 252 1.67 -4.01 -6.46
CA GLY A 252 2.25 -2.93 -5.67
C GLY A 252 1.28 -2.37 -4.65
N SER A 253 0.06 -2.06 -5.05
CA SER A 253 -0.96 -1.47 -4.17
C SER A 253 -1.32 -2.39 -3.01
N LEU A 254 -1.53 -3.69 -3.25
CA LEU A 254 -1.81 -4.66 -2.21
C LEU A 254 -0.60 -4.93 -1.29
N PHE A 255 0.62 -5.00 -1.85
CA PHE A 255 1.85 -5.13 -1.06
C PHE A 255 2.03 -3.97 -0.08
N LEU A 256 1.82 -2.73 -0.55
CA LEU A 256 1.94 -1.53 0.27
C LEU A 256 0.86 -1.45 1.35
N ALA A 257 -0.38 -1.79 1.01
CA ALA A 257 -1.47 -1.88 1.98
C ALA A 257 -1.19 -2.97 3.03
N GLY A 258 -0.68 -4.13 2.61
CA GLY A 258 -0.23 -5.19 3.50
C GLY A 258 0.85 -4.70 4.46
N ALA A 259 1.85 -3.96 3.99
CA ALA A 259 2.89 -3.40 4.84
C ALA A 259 2.34 -2.37 5.84
N LEU A 260 1.50 -1.41 5.35
CA LEU A 260 0.87 -0.38 6.20
C LEU A 260 -0.09 -0.96 7.26
N GLY A 261 -0.66 -2.14 7.00
CA GLY A 261 -1.53 -2.83 7.95
C GLY A 261 -0.78 -3.79 8.88
N CYS A 262 0.08 -4.65 8.32
CA CYS A 262 0.73 -5.73 9.08
C CYS A 262 1.86 -5.23 9.98
N VAL A 263 2.58 -4.16 9.63
CA VAL A 263 3.63 -3.62 10.51
C VAL A 263 3.04 -3.05 11.80
N PRO A 264 2.04 -2.16 11.77
CA PRO A 264 1.37 -1.70 12.99
C PRO A 264 0.75 -2.85 13.80
N LEU A 265 0.14 -3.83 13.13
CA LEU A 265 -0.45 -4.98 13.81
C LEU A 265 0.63 -5.82 14.52
N SER A 266 1.80 -6.02 13.92
CA SER A 266 2.90 -6.81 14.49
C SER A 266 3.53 -6.16 15.72
N ILE A 267 3.53 -4.84 15.82
CA ILE A 267 4.03 -4.11 17.00
C ILE A 267 2.96 -3.89 18.08
N GLY A 268 1.75 -4.43 17.87
CA GLY A 268 0.64 -4.29 18.82
C GLY A 268 -0.13 -2.97 18.73
N TRP A 269 0.05 -2.18 17.67
CA TRP A 269 -0.56 -0.88 17.43
C TRP A 269 -1.38 -0.81 16.13
N PRO A 270 -2.35 -1.72 15.92
CA PRO A 270 -3.09 -1.80 14.64
C PRO A 270 -3.82 -0.50 14.29
N GLY A 271 -4.20 0.30 15.29
CA GLY A 271 -4.87 1.59 15.10
C GLY A 271 -4.06 2.60 14.26
N LEU A 272 -2.72 2.49 14.22
CA LEU A 272 -1.87 3.36 13.39
C LEU A 272 -2.12 3.18 11.89
N SER A 273 -2.63 2.02 11.46
CA SER A 273 -2.95 1.76 10.05
C SER A 273 -4.06 2.69 9.52
N VAL A 274 -4.93 3.18 10.39
CA VAL A 274 -6.03 4.07 10.01
C VAL A 274 -5.51 5.44 9.55
N PRO A 275 -4.83 6.22 10.41
CA PRO A 275 -4.30 7.51 9.99
C PRO A 275 -3.20 7.40 8.94
N LEU A 276 -2.30 6.41 9.01
CA LEU A 276 -1.24 6.24 8.02
C LEU A 276 -1.77 5.85 6.63
N GLY A 277 -2.89 5.14 6.58
CA GLY A 277 -3.62 4.79 5.35
C GLY A 277 -4.69 5.81 4.94
N LEU A 278 -4.74 7.01 5.54
CA LEU A 278 -5.80 8.00 5.32
C LEU A 278 -6.11 8.27 3.84
N PRO A 279 -5.12 8.48 2.94
CA PRO A 279 -5.39 8.67 1.52
C PRO A 279 -6.16 7.51 0.89
N TYR A 280 -5.82 6.26 1.25
CA TYR A 280 -6.49 5.06 0.75
C TYR A 280 -7.90 4.95 1.30
N TRP A 281 -8.09 5.22 2.60
CA TRP A 281 -9.43 5.21 3.20
C TRP A 281 -10.36 6.25 2.59
N LEU A 282 -9.85 7.40 2.17
CA LEU A 282 -10.64 8.42 1.46
C LEU A 282 -11.10 7.90 0.09
N GLU A 283 -10.22 7.24 -0.67
CA GLU A 283 -10.55 6.64 -1.97
C GLU A 283 -11.55 5.50 -1.84
N GLY A 284 -11.20 4.48 -1.04
CA GLY A 284 -12.06 3.31 -0.83
C GLY A 284 -13.37 3.66 -0.14
N GLY A 285 -13.33 4.57 0.84
CA GLY A 285 -14.51 5.03 1.58
C GLY A 285 -15.51 5.76 0.70
N MET A 286 -15.03 6.62 -0.22
CA MET A 286 -15.89 7.30 -1.18
C MET A 286 -16.62 6.29 -2.10
N VAL A 287 -15.88 5.27 -2.58
CA VAL A 287 -16.46 4.20 -3.42
C VAL A 287 -17.44 3.34 -2.61
N ALA A 288 -17.07 2.94 -1.39
CA ALA A 288 -17.94 2.14 -0.53
C ALA A 288 -19.25 2.88 -0.21
N LEU A 289 -19.15 4.17 0.14
CA LEU A 289 -20.32 4.99 0.42
C LEU A 289 -21.21 5.17 -0.82
N GLN A 290 -20.62 5.37 -1.99
CA GLN A 290 -21.34 5.43 -3.27
C GLN A 290 -22.14 4.14 -3.53
N ILE A 291 -21.50 2.95 -3.34
CA ILE A 291 -22.12 1.66 -3.53
C ILE A 291 -23.27 1.46 -2.53
N LEU A 292 -23.05 1.79 -1.26
CA LEU A 292 -24.08 1.67 -0.21
C LEU A 292 -25.33 2.53 -0.53
N VAL A 293 -25.13 3.80 -0.90
CA VAL A 293 -26.25 4.69 -1.25
C VAL A 293 -26.96 4.22 -2.52
N TYR A 294 -26.21 3.75 -3.52
CA TYR A 294 -26.79 3.21 -4.75
C TYR A 294 -27.66 1.97 -4.47
N GLN A 295 -27.16 1.04 -3.66
CA GLN A 295 -27.91 -0.17 -3.27
C GLN A 295 -29.13 0.17 -2.39
N ALA A 296 -28.97 1.04 -1.37
CA ALA A 296 -30.04 1.48 -0.50
C ALA A 296 -31.16 2.22 -1.25
N SER A 297 -30.81 2.96 -2.30
CA SER A 297 -31.76 3.67 -3.16
C SER A 297 -32.34 2.82 -4.31
N LYS A 298 -32.04 1.51 -4.33
CA LYS A 298 -32.41 0.59 -5.44
C LYS A 298 -32.00 1.14 -6.81
N GLY A 299 -30.78 1.68 -6.93
CA GLY A 299 -30.23 2.19 -8.17
C GLY A 299 -30.67 3.60 -8.55
N ARG A 300 -31.45 4.30 -7.72
CA ARG A 300 -32.04 5.60 -8.08
C ARG A 300 -31.18 6.82 -7.73
N LYS A 301 -30.30 6.72 -6.73
CA LYS A 301 -29.50 7.86 -6.26
C LYS A 301 -28.00 7.55 -6.35
N GLN A 302 -27.27 8.51 -6.87
CA GLN A 302 -25.81 8.56 -6.81
C GLN A 302 -25.44 9.70 -5.87
N LEU A 303 -24.65 9.40 -4.81
CA LEU A 303 -24.23 10.42 -3.85
C LEU A 303 -23.19 11.37 -4.47
N PHE A 304 -22.23 10.77 -5.17
CA PHE A 304 -21.19 11.50 -5.91
C PHE A 304 -21.42 11.27 -7.42
N GLY A 305 -21.33 12.32 -8.21
CA GLY A 305 -21.46 12.20 -9.67
C GLY A 305 -20.34 11.35 -10.30
N THR A 306 -19.23 11.19 -9.57
CA THR A 306 -18.10 10.33 -9.94
C THR A 306 -17.38 9.91 -8.67
N ALA A 307 -17.02 8.64 -8.55
CA ALA A 307 -16.15 8.06 -7.53
C ALA A 307 -15.12 7.19 -8.27
N PRO A 308 -13.93 7.04 -7.76
CA PRO A 308 -13.32 7.52 -6.51
C PRO A 308 -12.92 9.01 -6.53
N LEU A 309 -12.24 9.48 -5.45
CA LEU A 309 -11.95 10.90 -5.23
C LEU A 309 -11.03 11.48 -6.31
N HIS A 310 -9.99 10.75 -6.75
CA HIS A 310 -9.09 11.23 -7.81
C HIS A 310 -9.87 11.51 -9.10
N ARG A 311 -10.80 10.63 -9.53
CA ARG A 311 -11.63 10.83 -10.72
C ARG A 311 -12.58 12.02 -10.59
N TRP A 312 -13.06 12.27 -9.37
CA TRP A 312 -13.89 13.44 -9.09
C TRP A 312 -13.09 14.75 -9.22
N LEU A 313 -11.80 14.75 -8.80
CA LEU A 313 -10.89 15.87 -8.98
C LEU A 313 -10.52 16.09 -10.46
N GLU A 314 -10.27 15.01 -11.22
CA GLU A 314 -10.00 15.04 -12.66
C GLU A 314 -11.16 15.66 -13.43
N LYS A 315 -12.40 15.22 -13.16
CA LYS A 315 -13.61 15.81 -13.77
C LYS A 315 -13.79 17.30 -13.47
N ARG A 316 -13.17 17.80 -12.39
CA ARG A 316 -13.14 19.24 -12.06
C ARG A 316 -11.98 19.99 -12.72
N GLY A 317 -11.27 19.34 -13.64
CA GLY A 317 -10.14 19.95 -14.37
C GLY A 317 -8.85 20.07 -13.56
N ARG A 318 -8.69 19.31 -12.48
CA ARG A 318 -7.44 19.29 -11.73
C ARG A 318 -6.37 18.50 -12.49
N ALA A 319 -5.20 19.11 -12.66
CA ALA A 319 -4.08 18.43 -13.28
C ALA A 319 -3.60 17.22 -12.43
N PRO A 320 -3.09 16.12 -13.03
CA PRO A 320 -2.62 14.93 -12.31
C PRO A 320 -1.61 15.24 -11.19
N ILE A 321 -0.70 16.18 -11.44
CA ILE A 321 0.28 16.62 -10.44
C ILE A 321 -0.38 17.31 -9.23
N SER A 322 -1.47 18.06 -9.45
CA SER A 322 -2.24 18.70 -8.36
C SER A 322 -2.97 17.64 -7.52
N ILE A 323 -3.45 16.58 -8.16
CA ILE A 323 -4.07 15.44 -7.47
C ILE A 323 -3.04 14.74 -6.61
N PHE A 324 -1.87 14.42 -7.15
CA PHE A 324 -0.75 13.85 -6.41
C PHE A 324 -0.42 14.64 -5.14
N TYR A 325 -0.23 15.96 -5.24
CA TYR A 325 0.06 16.80 -4.08
C TYR A 325 -1.10 16.85 -3.07
N THR A 326 -2.33 16.82 -3.53
CA THR A 326 -3.51 16.77 -2.64
C THR A 326 -3.49 15.51 -1.78
N PHE A 327 -3.17 14.36 -2.37
CA PHE A 327 -3.04 13.11 -1.63
C PHE A 327 -1.82 13.07 -0.71
N CYS A 328 -0.71 13.71 -1.10
CA CYS A 328 0.44 13.89 -0.21
C CYS A 328 0.07 14.72 1.03
N VAL A 329 -0.75 15.76 0.88
CA VAL A 329 -1.25 16.55 2.03
C VAL A 329 -2.10 15.68 2.95
N PHE A 330 -3.02 14.86 2.42
CA PHE A 330 -3.79 13.92 3.24
C PHE A 330 -2.90 12.89 3.94
N ALA A 331 -1.86 12.39 3.26
CA ALA A 331 -0.89 11.50 3.88
C ALA A 331 -0.13 12.18 5.03
N MET A 332 0.31 13.43 4.85
CA MET A 332 0.97 14.20 5.91
C MET A 332 0.06 14.46 7.11
N LEU A 333 -1.22 14.76 6.88
CA LEU A 333 -2.21 14.86 7.95
C LEU A 333 -2.37 13.54 8.69
N GLY A 334 -2.43 12.43 7.97
CA GLY A 334 -2.46 11.09 8.55
C GLY A 334 -1.22 10.79 9.38
N VAL A 335 -0.03 11.14 8.89
CA VAL A 335 1.23 11.03 9.64
C VAL A 335 1.20 11.84 10.93
N ALA A 336 0.74 13.10 10.87
CA ALA A 336 0.63 13.94 12.06
C ALA A 336 -0.31 13.33 13.10
N LEU A 337 -1.45 12.78 12.68
CA LEU A 337 -2.39 12.06 13.56
C LEU A 337 -1.76 10.79 14.16
N ALA A 338 -1.04 9.99 13.35
CA ALA A 338 -0.36 8.79 13.83
C ALA A 338 0.72 9.11 14.87
N MET A 339 1.50 10.17 14.63
CA MET A 339 2.51 10.65 15.58
C MET A 339 1.88 11.14 16.88
N GLN A 340 0.74 11.81 16.80
CA GLN A 340 0.00 12.25 17.99
C GLN A 340 -0.57 11.05 18.77
N MET A 341 -1.11 10.04 18.07
CA MET A 341 -1.56 8.79 18.71
C MET A 341 -0.42 8.09 19.45
N ALA A 342 0.76 8.01 18.83
CA ALA A 342 1.93 7.39 19.44
C ALA A 342 2.46 8.14 20.68
N LYS A 343 2.19 9.43 20.82
CA LYS A 343 2.61 10.24 22.00
C LYS A 343 1.63 10.15 23.17
N ILE A 344 0.35 9.86 22.90
CA ILE A 344 -0.70 9.81 23.94
C ILE A 344 -0.69 8.46 24.66
N SER A 345 -0.01 7.49 24.11
CA SER A 345 0.22 6.17 24.73
C SER A 345 1.31 6.23 25.77
#